data_ae9dac6c718c2640e46459a2e0c0c6b3
#
_entry.id   ae9dac6c718c2640e46459a2e0c0c6b3
#
_cell.length_a   1.000
_cell.length_b   1.000
_cell.length_c   1.000
_cell.angle_alpha   90.00
_cell.angle_beta   90.00
_cell.angle_gamma   90.00
#
_symmetry.space_group_name_H-M   'P 1'
#
loop_
_entity.id
_entity.type
_entity.pdbx_description
1 polymer ?
#
loop_
_entity_poly.entity_id
_entity_poly.type
_entity_poly.pdbx_seq_one_letter_code
_entity_poly.pdbx_strand_id
1 'polypeptide(L)'
;MMDDFLFSDEPQEVESEVVKGTWKVIIVDDEPEVHAVTKLALSDFEFQDKRLEFISAYSGAEAKVQIDNNPDAAIVLLDVVMETDDAGLKVAQYIREVAKNNHIRIILRTGQPGQAPERQVIVNYDINDYKSKTELTAQKLFTVVMSSLRSYRDILSIEQSRQGLEKIIKASRDIFSAHSLDHFIEGVMQQLTSLLGTVDQAMYATSLVAGNPQDNQHKLVVFSGRGDFERSEGKAIEEVLNTEQLSACKQAFRDKNIVYKDNYLFAYCCSEHNHNSMLFISGIPHDLSDTQRHLIEIFSQNVQLAYENVQLQSEVEATQQELVLRLSEALEQRSTETGNHVKRVSHICNTLALAYGLSKREADLVRLASPLHDVGKVGIPDAILNKPGKLTCEEWEIMKTHTQKGYLILQGSRREIVNAGAQIARDHHEKWDGSGYPQGIQGEDIHIFGRIVALADVYDALRHKRCYKEAWTLDDVVNEINQQKGKHFEPKLVDAFNDNLAELEEILTRFPD
;
A
#
# COMPACT_ATOMS: atom_id res chain seq x y z
N MET A 1 47.35 74.03 6.27
CA MET A 1 47.69 73.51 7.59
C MET A 1 46.91 72.27 7.81
N MET A 2 47.65 71.19 7.65
CA MET A 2 47.55 69.86 8.34
C MET A 2 46.15 69.27 8.39
N ASP A 3 45.80 68.32 7.51
CA ASP A 3 46.22 66.93 7.50
C ASP A 3 46.03 66.23 8.82
N ASP A 4 45.00 65.37 8.89
CA ASP A 4 45.07 64.15 9.65
C ASP A 4 44.11 63.13 8.99
N PHE A 5 44.67 62.19 8.19
CA PHE A 5 44.08 60.99 7.75
C PHE A 5 44.16 59.98 8.90
N LEU A 6 43.03 59.67 9.52
CA LEU A 6 42.89 58.55 10.41
C LEU A 6 42.27 57.40 9.61
N PHE A 7 43.11 56.42 9.26
CA PHE A 7 42.66 55.09 8.85
C PHE A 7 42.12 54.36 10.10
N SER A 8 40.82 54.10 10.14
CA SER A 8 40.27 53.17 11.08
C SER A 8 40.39 51.76 10.46
N ASP A 9 41.30 50.97 11.05
CA ASP A 9 41.33 49.54 10.82
C ASP A 9 40.00 48.92 11.35
N GLU A 10 39.05 48.62 10.46
CA GLU A 10 37.98 47.72 10.78
C GLU A 10 38.58 46.32 10.86
N PRO A 11 38.33 45.56 11.95
CA PRO A 11 38.71 44.15 11.99
C PRO A 11 37.88 43.40 10.96
N GLN A 12 38.52 42.82 9.96
CA GLN A 12 37.90 41.82 9.12
C GLN A 12 37.44 40.67 10.04
N GLU A 13 36.12 40.54 10.21
CA GLU A 13 35.52 39.31 10.71
C GLU A 13 35.89 38.22 9.73
N VAL A 14 36.83 37.38 10.13
CA VAL A 14 37.06 36.08 9.49
C VAL A 14 35.81 35.26 9.77
N GLU A 15 34.92 35.21 8.80
CA GLU A 15 33.84 34.20 8.80
C GLU A 15 34.53 32.85 8.98
N SER A 16 34.35 32.27 10.16
CA SER A 16 34.74 30.89 10.41
C SER A 16 33.82 30.02 9.59
N GLU A 17 34.30 29.55 8.43
CA GLU A 17 33.64 28.53 7.64
C GLU A 17 33.28 27.34 8.55
N VAL A 18 32.00 27.09 8.73
CA VAL A 18 31.50 25.96 9.50
C VAL A 18 31.78 24.68 8.68
N VAL A 19 32.89 24.02 9.00
CA VAL A 19 33.26 22.74 8.40
C VAL A 19 32.17 21.70 8.75
N LYS A 20 31.41 21.26 7.77
CA LYS A 20 30.29 20.31 7.93
C LYS A 20 30.78 18.85 7.99
N GLY A 21 31.62 18.52 8.98
CA GLY A 21 32.10 17.14 9.19
C GLY A 21 33.48 16.84 8.62
N THR A 22 33.92 15.58 8.72
CA THR A 22 35.25 15.13 8.29
C THR A 22 35.19 13.88 7.45
N TRP A 23 36.22 13.65 6.62
CA TRP A 23 36.49 12.37 5.95
C TRP A 23 37.54 11.60 6.73
N LYS A 24 37.21 10.46 7.30
CA LYS A 24 38.14 9.63 8.07
C LYS A 24 39.11 8.89 7.15
N VAL A 25 40.41 9.05 7.42
CA VAL A 25 41.50 8.36 6.72
C VAL A 25 42.37 7.63 7.74
N ILE A 26 42.43 6.31 7.64
CA ILE A 26 43.29 5.50 8.49
C ILE A 26 44.67 5.37 7.83
N ILE A 27 45.71 5.71 8.56
CA ILE A 27 47.11 5.55 8.13
C ILE A 27 47.65 4.35 8.91
N VAL A 28 48.11 3.33 8.19
CA VAL A 28 48.70 2.13 8.75
C VAL A 28 50.12 1.98 8.25
N ASP A 29 51.06 2.19 9.12
CA ASP A 29 52.51 2.18 8.82
C ASP A 29 53.25 2.07 10.15
N ASP A 30 54.31 1.28 10.26
CA ASP A 30 55.08 1.10 11.50
C ASP A 30 56.08 2.25 11.72
N GLU A 31 56.32 3.09 10.70
CA GLU A 31 57.18 4.25 10.75
C GLU A 31 56.42 5.53 11.13
N PRO A 32 56.59 6.11 12.36
CA PRO A 32 55.92 7.35 12.78
C PRO A 32 56.17 8.55 11.87
N GLU A 33 57.35 8.61 11.23
CA GLU A 33 57.70 9.68 10.30
C GLU A 33 56.81 9.71 9.06
N VAL A 34 56.38 8.54 8.57
CA VAL A 34 55.48 8.40 7.43
C VAL A 34 54.08 8.96 7.75
N HIS A 35 53.61 8.77 8.99
CA HIS A 35 52.36 9.38 9.44
C HIS A 35 52.45 10.90 9.48
N ALA A 36 53.56 11.46 10.01
CA ALA A 36 53.76 12.91 10.08
C ALA A 36 53.82 13.54 8.69
N VAL A 37 54.59 12.96 7.78
CA VAL A 37 54.73 13.43 6.40
C VAL A 37 53.41 13.34 5.64
N THR A 38 52.66 12.22 5.80
CA THR A 38 51.33 12.04 5.18
C THR A 38 50.34 13.11 5.66
N LYS A 39 50.27 13.35 6.96
CA LYS A 39 49.39 14.38 7.55
C LYS A 39 49.78 15.77 7.08
N LEU A 40 51.07 16.08 7.01
CA LEU A 40 51.55 17.38 6.53
C LEU A 40 51.24 17.58 5.03
N ALA A 41 51.44 16.55 4.21
CA ALA A 41 51.17 16.62 2.76
C ALA A 41 49.69 16.80 2.40
N LEU A 42 48.79 16.47 3.32
CA LEU A 42 47.34 16.57 3.14
C LEU A 42 46.68 17.56 4.12
N SER A 43 47.46 18.44 4.79
CA SER A 43 46.94 19.36 5.80
C SER A 43 45.89 20.31 5.27
N ASP A 44 46.06 20.78 4.02
CA ASP A 44 45.16 21.73 3.36
C ASP A 44 44.11 21.03 2.46
N PHE A 45 43.96 19.71 2.63
CA PHE A 45 43.02 18.95 1.80
C PHE A 45 41.59 19.23 2.23
N GLU A 46 40.77 19.59 1.25
CA GLU A 46 39.34 19.78 1.42
C GLU A 46 38.58 19.17 0.24
N PHE A 47 37.46 18.51 0.54
CA PHE A 47 36.57 17.93 -0.45
C PHE A 47 35.11 18.01 0.04
N GLN A 48 34.26 18.73 -0.70
CA GLN A 48 32.84 18.96 -0.36
C GLN A 48 32.66 19.59 1.05
N ASP A 49 33.39 20.67 1.33
CA ASP A 49 33.37 21.42 2.59
C ASP A 49 33.73 20.57 3.83
N LYS A 50 34.45 19.43 3.62
CA LYS A 50 34.90 18.51 4.66
C LYS A 50 36.42 18.37 4.60
N ARG A 51 37.06 18.41 5.76
CA ARG A 51 38.49 18.16 5.93
C ARG A 51 38.78 16.70 6.24
N LEU A 52 40.06 16.30 6.17
CA LEU A 52 40.48 14.96 6.54
C LEU A 52 40.68 14.86 8.05
N GLU A 53 40.19 13.76 8.61
CA GLU A 53 40.47 13.32 9.96
C GLU A 53 41.37 12.09 9.90
N PHE A 54 42.57 12.17 10.46
CA PHE A 54 43.57 11.12 10.38
C PHE A 54 43.58 10.24 11.63
N ILE A 55 43.45 8.95 11.42
CA ILE A 55 43.52 7.90 12.45
C ILE A 55 44.80 7.11 12.19
N SER A 56 45.67 6.99 13.19
CA SER A 56 46.93 6.28 13.06
C SER A 56 46.88 4.88 13.66
N ALA A 57 47.51 3.92 12.98
CA ALA A 57 47.77 2.59 13.46
C ALA A 57 49.20 2.17 13.08
N TYR A 58 49.98 1.68 14.05
CA TYR A 58 51.39 1.39 13.88
C TYR A 58 51.71 -0.11 13.73
N SER A 59 50.67 -0.93 13.59
CA SER A 59 50.78 -2.36 13.35
C SER A 59 49.50 -2.90 12.69
N GLY A 60 49.59 -4.08 12.10
CA GLY A 60 48.41 -4.76 11.55
C GLY A 60 47.37 -5.10 12.63
N ALA A 61 47.79 -5.33 13.86
CA ALA A 61 46.87 -5.57 14.99
C ALA A 61 46.10 -4.31 15.37
N GLU A 62 46.78 -3.17 15.49
CA GLU A 62 46.14 -1.88 15.75
C GLU A 62 45.22 -1.46 14.57
N ALA A 63 45.65 -1.71 13.35
CA ALA A 63 44.86 -1.40 12.15
C ALA A 63 43.47 -2.07 12.20
N LYS A 64 43.39 -3.34 12.56
CA LYS A 64 42.12 -4.06 12.70
C LYS A 64 41.21 -3.41 13.75
N VAL A 65 41.76 -3.05 14.92
CA VAL A 65 41.01 -2.33 15.95
C VAL A 65 40.48 -0.98 15.47
N GLN A 66 41.31 -0.22 14.73
CA GLN A 66 40.89 1.08 14.21
C GLN A 66 39.83 0.94 13.11
N ILE A 67 39.90 -0.08 12.28
CA ILE A 67 38.90 -0.39 11.25
C ILE A 67 37.56 -0.73 11.90
N ASP A 68 37.53 -1.57 12.93
CA ASP A 68 36.31 -1.97 13.63
C ASP A 68 35.67 -0.78 14.37
N ASN A 69 36.50 0.12 14.93
CA ASN A 69 36.02 1.31 15.62
C ASN A 69 35.57 2.44 14.67
N ASN A 70 35.97 2.40 13.40
CA ASN A 70 35.65 3.40 12.40
C ASN A 70 35.13 2.77 11.10
N PRO A 71 33.96 2.13 11.13
CA PRO A 71 33.38 1.48 9.96
C PRO A 71 33.03 2.46 8.84
N ASP A 72 32.96 3.76 9.15
CA ASP A 72 32.71 4.88 8.25
C ASP A 72 34.00 5.50 7.66
N ALA A 73 35.18 4.90 7.92
CA ALA A 73 36.41 5.36 7.32
C ALA A 73 36.37 5.26 5.79
N ALA A 74 36.74 6.37 5.12
CA ALA A 74 36.70 6.46 3.67
C ALA A 74 37.90 5.79 3.00
N ILE A 75 39.08 5.94 3.59
CA ILE A 75 40.34 5.49 3.01
C ILE A 75 41.20 4.81 4.08
N VAL A 76 41.91 3.75 3.68
CA VAL A 76 43.04 3.20 4.42
C VAL A 76 44.30 3.34 3.54
N LEU A 77 45.27 4.11 4.03
CA LEU A 77 46.62 4.17 3.49
C LEU A 77 47.45 3.10 4.20
N LEU A 78 47.77 2.02 3.53
CA LEU A 78 48.24 0.79 4.16
C LEU A 78 49.62 0.40 3.66
N ASP A 79 50.59 0.32 4.55
CA ASP A 79 51.89 -0.26 4.21
C ASP A 79 51.79 -1.77 4.06
N VAL A 80 52.53 -2.31 3.09
CA VAL A 80 52.57 -3.76 2.84
C VAL A 80 53.41 -4.49 3.89
N VAL A 81 54.61 -3.91 4.19
CA VAL A 81 55.61 -4.51 5.06
C VAL A 81 55.64 -3.72 6.39
N MET A 82 55.33 -4.41 7.44
CA MET A 82 55.39 -3.91 8.81
C MET A 82 56.01 -4.99 9.73
N GLU A 83 55.33 -5.47 10.73
CA GLU A 83 55.78 -6.59 11.62
C GLU A 83 56.05 -7.90 10.85
N THR A 84 55.46 -8.08 9.67
CA THR A 84 55.71 -9.16 8.72
C THR A 84 55.69 -8.65 7.29
N ASP A 85 56.35 -9.38 6.36
CA ASP A 85 56.41 -8.97 4.93
C ASP A 85 55.05 -8.86 4.23
N ASP A 86 54.03 -9.44 4.83
CA ASP A 86 52.65 -9.50 4.30
C ASP A 86 51.59 -8.91 5.28
N ALA A 87 52.02 -8.18 6.29
CA ALA A 87 51.12 -7.65 7.34
C ALA A 87 50.01 -6.78 6.74
N GLY A 88 50.33 -5.90 5.83
CA GLY A 88 49.34 -5.07 5.13
C GLY A 88 48.36 -5.87 4.29
N LEU A 89 48.80 -6.92 3.60
CA LEU A 89 47.90 -7.77 2.83
C LEU A 89 46.90 -8.51 3.73
N LYS A 90 47.34 -8.94 4.92
CA LYS A 90 46.44 -9.56 5.91
C LYS A 90 45.43 -8.56 6.47
N VAL A 91 45.78 -7.29 6.61
CA VAL A 91 44.83 -6.22 6.97
C VAL A 91 43.83 -5.99 5.84
N ALA A 92 44.27 -5.91 4.60
CA ALA A 92 43.37 -5.78 3.44
C ALA A 92 42.37 -6.93 3.36
N GLN A 93 42.85 -8.17 3.54
CA GLN A 93 41.99 -9.36 3.60
C GLN A 93 40.99 -9.26 4.77
N TYR A 94 41.43 -8.83 5.94
CA TYR A 94 40.55 -8.63 7.09
C TYR A 94 39.42 -7.64 6.80
N ILE A 95 39.72 -6.52 6.14
CA ILE A 95 38.72 -5.50 5.77
C ILE A 95 37.63 -6.13 4.88
N ARG A 96 38.01 -6.94 3.87
CA ARG A 96 37.09 -7.50 2.89
C ARG A 96 36.34 -8.74 3.41
N GLU A 97 37.03 -9.67 4.08
CA GLU A 97 36.48 -10.98 4.43
C GLU A 97 35.85 -10.99 5.84
N VAL A 98 36.45 -10.30 6.82
CA VAL A 98 36.02 -10.35 8.22
C VAL A 98 35.13 -9.14 8.56
N ALA A 99 35.64 -7.93 8.37
CA ALA A 99 34.87 -6.71 8.60
C ALA A 99 33.78 -6.50 7.54
N LYS A 100 33.87 -7.20 6.39
CA LYS A 100 32.94 -7.12 5.25
C LYS A 100 32.70 -5.70 4.75
N ASN A 101 33.70 -4.83 4.91
CA ASN A 101 33.63 -3.46 4.45
C ASN A 101 34.15 -3.35 3.01
N ASN A 102 33.23 -3.30 2.06
CA ASN A 102 33.53 -3.18 0.63
C ASN A 102 33.57 -1.69 0.18
N HIS A 103 33.18 -0.76 1.04
CA HIS A 103 33.08 0.66 0.72
C HIS A 103 34.43 1.37 0.90
N ILE A 104 35.16 1.07 1.98
CA ILE A 104 36.43 1.67 2.29
C ILE A 104 37.46 1.47 1.15
N ARG A 105 38.14 2.53 0.76
CA ARG A 105 39.13 2.49 -0.31
C ARG A 105 40.49 2.15 0.27
N ILE A 106 41.10 1.08 -0.22
CA ILE A 106 42.41 0.61 0.23
C ILE A 106 43.47 1.05 -0.77
N ILE A 107 44.43 1.83 -0.30
CA ILE A 107 45.62 2.29 -1.04
C ILE A 107 46.84 1.63 -0.41
N LEU A 108 47.43 0.66 -1.10
CA LEU A 108 48.66 0.04 -0.63
C LEU A 108 49.87 0.92 -0.95
N ARG A 109 50.78 1.02 0.02
CA ARG A 109 52.07 1.64 -0.13
C ARG A 109 53.17 0.63 0.12
N THR A 110 54.22 0.63 -0.68
CA THR A 110 55.36 -0.29 -0.49
C THR A 110 56.68 0.43 -0.67
N GLY A 111 57.65 0.08 0.15
CA GLY A 111 59.05 0.51 -0.01
C GLY A 111 59.85 -0.32 -1.04
N GLN A 112 59.37 -1.50 -1.40
CA GLN A 112 60.07 -2.43 -2.28
C GLN A 112 59.12 -2.92 -3.41
N PRO A 113 59.02 -2.18 -4.53
CA PRO A 113 58.27 -2.62 -5.69
C PRO A 113 58.91 -3.86 -6.32
N GLY A 114 58.22 -5.01 -6.28
CA GLY A 114 58.68 -6.26 -6.91
C GLY A 114 58.60 -7.51 -6.10
N GLN A 115 58.30 -7.46 -4.80
CA GLN A 115 58.11 -8.68 -3.97
C GLN A 115 56.75 -9.38 -4.22
N ALA A 116 55.72 -8.66 -4.68
CA ALA A 116 54.48 -9.26 -5.16
C ALA A 116 54.05 -8.59 -6.49
N PRO A 117 53.63 -9.36 -7.50
CA PRO A 117 53.17 -8.79 -8.76
C PRO A 117 51.93 -7.89 -8.48
N GLU A 118 52.09 -6.59 -8.69
CA GLU A 118 51.06 -5.55 -8.43
C GLU A 118 49.66 -5.98 -8.91
N ARG A 119 49.60 -6.56 -10.10
CA ARG A 119 48.34 -6.99 -10.71
C ARG A 119 47.62 -8.13 -9.94
N GLN A 120 48.39 -9.08 -9.35
CA GLN A 120 47.79 -10.17 -8.56
C GLN A 120 47.31 -9.68 -7.21
N VAL A 121 48.05 -8.75 -6.59
CA VAL A 121 47.68 -8.15 -5.29
C VAL A 121 46.40 -7.33 -5.41
N ILE A 122 46.28 -6.50 -6.46
CA ILE A 122 45.08 -5.68 -6.69
C ILE A 122 43.84 -6.58 -6.87
N VAL A 123 43.94 -7.64 -7.66
CA VAL A 123 42.80 -8.52 -7.96
C VAL A 123 42.42 -9.40 -6.75
N ASN A 124 43.42 -10.01 -6.09
CA ASN A 124 43.15 -10.98 -5.03
C ASN A 124 42.62 -10.35 -3.73
N TYR A 125 42.98 -9.10 -3.45
CA TYR A 125 42.61 -8.42 -2.19
C TYR A 125 41.64 -7.24 -2.40
N ASP A 126 41.11 -7.09 -3.58
CA ASP A 126 40.19 -5.97 -3.94
C ASP A 126 40.71 -4.61 -3.49
N ILE A 127 41.94 -4.30 -3.93
CA ILE A 127 42.66 -3.09 -3.60
C ILE A 127 42.38 -2.03 -4.65
N ASN A 128 42.23 -0.79 -4.21
CA ASN A 128 41.84 0.29 -5.12
C ASN A 128 43.03 0.97 -5.82
N ASP A 129 44.20 1.00 -5.16
CA ASP A 129 45.43 1.52 -5.73
C ASP A 129 46.66 0.89 -5.05
N TYR A 130 47.78 0.84 -5.80
CA TYR A 130 49.05 0.31 -5.34
C TYR A 130 50.16 1.28 -5.73
N LYS A 131 50.92 1.82 -4.76
CA LYS A 131 51.94 2.86 -5.00
C LYS A 131 53.25 2.55 -4.30
N SER A 132 54.37 2.86 -4.96
CA SER A 132 55.66 2.90 -4.30
C SER A 132 55.75 4.08 -3.35
N LYS A 133 56.30 3.89 -2.12
CA LYS A 133 56.54 5.00 -1.17
C LYS A 133 57.42 6.11 -1.81
N THR A 134 58.34 5.74 -2.69
CA THR A 134 59.24 6.67 -3.37
C THR A 134 58.58 7.50 -4.49
N GLU A 135 57.46 7.00 -5.02
CA GLU A 135 56.70 7.69 -6.07
C GLU A 135 55.61 8.63 -5.55
N LEU A 136 55.22 8.49 -4.29
CA LEU A 136 54.17 9.28 -3.66
C LEU A 136 54.67 10.66 -3.24
N THR A 137 54.85 11.56 -4.22
CA THR A 137 55.00 12.99 -3.93
C THR A 137 53.71 13.56 -3.33
N ALA A 138 53.75 14.67 -2.60
CA ALA A 138 52.55 15.33 -2.02
C ALA A 138 51.45 15.53 -3.07
N GLN A 139 51.79 15.92 -4.30
CA GLN A 139 50.83 16.13 -5.39
C GLN A 139 50.19 14.80 -5.87
N LYS A 140 50.98 13.72 -5.97
CA LYS A 140 50.42 12.40 -6.33
C LYS A 140 49.54 11.83 -5.22
N LEU A 141 49.96 12.02 -3.94
CA LEU A 141 49.15 11.59 -2.79
C LEU A 141 47.81 12.34 -2.76
N PHE A 142 47.82 13.65 -2.98
CA PHE A 142 46.60 14.46 -3.12
C PHE A 142 45.67 13.89 -4.20
N THR A 143 46.20 13.59 -5.39
CA THR A 143 45.40 13.06 -6.51
C THR A 143 44.78 11.70 -6.19
N VAL A 144 45.53 10.80 -5.57
CA VAL A 144 45.06 9.46 -5.18
C VAL A 144 43.99 9.54 -4.11
N VAL A 145 44.17 10.37 -3.08
CA VAL A 145 43.18 10.58 -2.02
C VAL A 145 41.91 11.18 -2.60
N MET A 146 42.03 12.22 -3.45
CA MET A 146 40.89 12.83 -4.13
C MET A 146 40.07 11.84 -4.96
N SER A 147 40.76 11.03 -5.76
CA SER A 147 40.12 9.99 -6.58
C SER A 147 39.44 8.93 -5.72
N SER A 148 40.08 8.51 -4.63
CA SER A 148 39.54 7.52 -3.70
C SER A 148 38.33 8.03 -2.92
N LEU A 149 38.33 9.30 -2.50
CA LEU A 149 37.17 9.91 -1.85
C LEU A 149 35.98 10.06 -2.79
N ARG A 150 36.22 10.43 -4.05
CA ARG A 150 35.16 10.46 -5.07
C ARG A 150 34.54 9.06 -5.24
N SER A 151 35.38 8.05 -5.40
CA SER A 151 34.94 6.65 -5.53
C SER A 151 34.16 6.18 -4.29
N TYR A 152 34.62 6.50 -3.10
CA TYR A 152 33.93 6.17 -1.84
C TYR A 152 32.55 6.82 -1.76
N ARG A 153 32.46 8.13 -2.05
CA ARG A 153 31.19 8.85 -2.10
C ARG A 153 30.21 8.24 -3.08
N ASP A 154 30.69 7.94 -4.29
CA ASP A 154 29.83 7.39 -5.36
C ASP A 154 29.29 6.00 -4.99
N ILE A 155 30.11 5.15 -4.36
CA ILE A 155 29.68 3.86 -3.85
C ILE A 155 28.66 4.01 -2.71
N LEU A 156 28.87 4.91 -1.77
CA LEU A 156 27.90 5.16 -0.71
C LEU A 156 26.56 5.67 -1.27
N SER A 157 26.60 6.54 -2.27
CA SER A 157 25.39 7.03 -2.93
C SER A 157 24.61 5.90 -3.62
N ILE A 158 25.32 5.02 -4.32
CA ILE A 158 24.72 3.83 -4.97
C ILE A 158 24.12 2.90 -3.91
N GLU A 159 24.83 2.64 -2.81
CA GLU A 159 24.35 1.75 -1.76
C GLU A 159 23.12 2.34 -1.04
N GLN A 160 23.12 3.62 -0.75
CA GLN A 160 21.95 4.32 -0.19
C GLN A 160 20.75 4.27 -1.15
N SER A 161 20.99 4.46 -2.44
CA SER A 161 19.94 4.34 -3.47
C SER A 161 19.39 2.91 -3.53
N ARG A 162 20.28 1.90 -3.52
CA ARG A 162 19.90 0.48 -3.50
C ARG A 162 19.04 0.14 -2.29
N GLN A 163 19.45 0.55 -1.09
CA GLN A 163 18.71 0.33 0.15
C GLN A 163 17.36 1.05 0.13
N GLY A 164 17.32 2.27 -0.41
CA GLY A 164 16.09 3.03 -0.61
C GLY A 164 15.12 2.29 -1.55
N LEU A 165 15.61 1.81 -2.69
CA LEU A 165 14.80 1.03 -3.62
C LEU A 165 14.30 -0.29 -3.03
N GLU A 166 15.12 -1.03 -2.28
CA GLU A 166 14.69 -2.24 -1.58
C GLU A 166 13.56 -1.95 -0.57
N LYS A 167 13.67 -0.84 0.16
CA LYS A 167 12.59 -0.38 1.04
C LYS A 167 11.32 -0.08 0.24
N ILE A 168 11.40 0.65 -0.88
CA ILE A 168 10.25 0.95 -1.74
C ILE A 168 9.63 -0.34 -2.29
N ILE A 169 10.42 -1.29 -2.77
CA ILE A 169 9.90 -2.56 -3.32
C ILE A 169 9.17 -3.38 -2.26
N LYS A 170 9.75 -3.50 -1.07
CA LYS A 170 9.09 -4.18 0.05
C LYS A 170 7.78 -3.47 0.39
N ALA A 171 7.83 -2.21 0.41
CA ALA A 171 6.79 -1.26 0.66
C ALA A 171 5.62 -1.35 -0.31
N SER A 172 5.91 -1.34 -1.58
CA SER A 172 4.89 -1.48 -2.62
C SER A 172 4.10 -2.77 -2.47
N ARG A 173 4.73 -3.88 -2.06
CA ARG A 173 4.04 -5.15 -1.84
C ARG A 173 2.94 -5.03 -0.79
N ASP A 174 3.19 -4.34 0.30
CA ASP A 174 2.23 -4.18 1.40
C ASP A 174 1.08 -3.23 0.99
N ILE A 175 1.38 -2.18 0.23
CA ILE A 175 0.38 -1.25 -0.31
C ILE A 175 -0.50 -1.95 -1.36
N PHE A 176 0.09 -2.74 -2.27
CA PHE A 176 -0.66 -3.48 -3.30
C PHE A 176 -1.50 -4.63 -2.75
N SER A 177 -1.21 -5.13 -1.54
CA SER A 177 -2.02 -6.14 -0.86
C SER A 177 -3.19 -5.54 -0.05
N ALA A 178 -3.25 -4.22 0.06
CA ALA A 178 -4.35 -3.54 0.74
C ALA A 178 -5.65 -3.71 -0.06
N HIS A 179 -6.62 -4.38 0.55
CA HIS A 179 -7.96 -4.60 -0.04
C HIS A 179 -8.94 -3.49 0.36
N SER A 180 -8.49 -2.51 1.15
CA SER A 180 -9.27 -1.34 1.54
C SER A 180 -8.41 -0.09 1.49
N LEU A 181 -9.07 1.02 1.22
CA LEU A 181 -8.47 2.34 1.11
C LEU A 181 -7.89 2.84 2.43
N ASP A 182 -8.47 2.44 3.56
CA ASP A 182 -7.96 2.80 4.91
C ASP A 182 -6.56 2.22 5.16
N HIS A 183 -6.36 0.94 4.83
CA HIS A 183 -5.06 0.27 4.94
C HIS A 183 -4.02 0.81 3.96
N PHE A 184 -4.47 1.33 2.81
CA PHE A 184 -3.60 1.95 1.81
C PHE A 184 -2.86 3.16 2.36
N ILE A 185 -3.57 4.12 2.96
CA ILE A 185 -2.94 5.34 3.53
C ILE A 185 -2.04 5.00 4.71
N GLU A 186 -2.44 4.06 5.56
CA GLU A 186 -1.60 3.61 6.68
C GLU A 186 -0.27 3.02 6.18
N GLY A 187 -0.31 2.21 5.13
CA GLY A 187 0.88 1.68 4.46
C GLY A 187 1.74 2.79 3.86
N VAL A 188 1.14 3.77 3.18
CA VAL A 188 1.84 4.93 2.61
C VAL A 188 2.60 5.71 3.70
N MET A 189 1.97 6.00 4.83
CA MET A 189 2.58 6.73 5.95
C MET A 189 3.75 5.98 6.58
N GLN A 190 3.54 4.71 6.90
CA GLN A 190 4.58 3.88 7.52
C GLN A 190 5.85 3.83 6.68
N GLN A 191 5.69 3.88 5.38
CA GLN A 191 6.79 3.77 4.45
C GLN A 191 7.51 5.07 4.20
N LEU A 192 6.79 6.18 4.11
CA LEU A 192 7.38 7.51 4.09
C LEU A 192 8.23 7.75 5.32
N THR A 193 7.74 7.37 6.51
CA THR A 193 8.52 7.44 7.75
C THR A 193 9.79 6.58 7.67
N SER A 194 9.72 5.40 7.07
CA SER A 194 10.90 4.54 6.85
C SER A 194 11.91 5.12 5.86
N LEU A 195 11.46 5.88 4.86
CA LEU A 195 12.30 6.51 3.84
C LEU A 195 12.97 7.80 4.33
N LEU A 196 12.23 8.64 5.04
CA LEU A 196 12.63 9.99 5.39
C LEU A 196 13.05 10.16 6.84
N GLY A 197 12.81 9.14 7.69
CA GLY A 197 13.13 9.12 9.11
C GLY A 197 12.10 9.82 10.00
N THR A 198 11.49 10.90 9.55
CA THR A 198 10.43 11.63 10.25
C THR A 198 9.38 12.09 9.26
N VAL A 199 8.14 11.69 9.49
CA VAL A 199 6.95 12.22 8.78
C VAL A 199 5.87 12.43 9.82
N ASP A 200 5.44 13.67 9.99
CA ASP A 200 4.47 14.01 11.03
C ASP A 200 3.03 13.84 10.54
N GLN A 201 2.77 14.22 9.32
CA GLN A 201 1.42 14.25 8.75
C GLN A 201 1.44 13.89 7.27
N ALA A 202 0.36 13.26 6.80
CA ALA A 202 0.11 13.09 5.37
C ALA A 202 -1.38 13.16 5.05
N MET A 203 -1.67 13.54 3.81
CA MET A 203 -3.00 13.61 3.26
C MET A 203 -2.98 13.18 1.81
N TYR A 204 -3.93 12.34 1.42
CA TYR A 204 -4.17 12.00 0.03
C TYR A 204 -5.52 12.58 -0.40
N ALA A 205 -5.51 13.42 -1.41
CA ALA A 205 -6.70 14.04 -1.97
C ALA A 205 -6.87 13.63 -3.44
N THR A 206 -8.11 13.39 -3.85
CA THR A 206 -8.45 13.00 -5.22
C THR A 206 -9.55 13.88 -5.78
N SER A 207 -9.59 14.03 -7.10
CA SER A 207 -10.70 14.66 -7.77
C SER A 207 -11.87 13.68 -7.80
N LEU A 208 -12.88 13.91 -6.97
CA LEU A 208 -14.18 13.28 -7.15
C LEU A 208 -14.81 13.82 -8.45
N VAL A 209 -15.02 12.95 -9.40
CA VAL A 209 -15.96 13.22 -10.51
C VAL A 209 -17.36 13.09 -9.91
N ALA A 210 -17.85 14.16 -9.28
CA ALA A 210 -19.26 14.26 -8.96
C ALA A 210 -20.01 14.23 -10.30
N GLY A 211 -20.95 13.29 -10.45
CA GLY A 211 -21.61 12.89 -11.68
C GLY A 211 -22.37 13.94 -12.49
N ASN A 212 -21.77 15.07 -12.76
CA ASN A 212 -22.28 16.05 -13.71
C ASN A 212 -21.16 16.53 -14.64
N PRO A 213 -21.14 16.12 -15.93
CA PRO A 213 -20.09 16.47 -16.89
C PRO A 213 -19.96 17.97 -17.24
N GLN A 214 -20.84 18.82 -16.70
CA GLN A 214 -20.86 20.24 -16.99
C GLN A 214 -20.18 21.13 -15.95
N ASP A 215 -19.74 20.58 -14.82
CA ASP A 215 -19.05 21.36 -13.79
C ASP A 215 -17.53 21.15 -13.90
N ASN A 216 -16.87 21.99 -14.70
CA ASN A 216 -15.44 21.95 -15.02
C ASN A 216 -14.52 22.40 -13.86
N GLN A 217 -14.97 22.37 -12.62
CA GLN A 217 -14.13 22.59 -11.43
C GLN A 217 -13.79 21.25 -10.79
N HIS A 218 -12.61 20.74 -11.10
CA HIS A 218 -12.00 19.59 -10.40
C HIS A 218 -11.75 19.98 -8.93
N LYS A 219 -12.76 19.84 -8.07
CA LYS A 219 -12.57 19.97 -6.62
C LYS A 219 -11.82 18.75 -6.12
N LEU A 220 -10.64 18.98 -5.57
CA LEU A 220 -9.92 17.96 -4.81
C LEU A 220 -10.59 17.81 -3.44
N VAL A 221 -10.91 16.58 -3.09
CA VAL A 221 -11.49 16.21 -1.82
C VAL A 221 -10.51 15.31 -1.07
N VAL A 222 -10.35 15.54 0.23
CA VAL A 222 -9.53 14.70 1.08
C VAL A 222 -10.12 13.29 1.08
N PHE A 223 -9.34 12.36 0.60
CA PHE A 223 -9.72 10.95 0.53
C PHE A 223 -9.37 10.24 1.84
N SER A 224 -8.15 10.44 2.34
CA SER A 224 -7.73 9.98 3.65
C SER A 224 -6.57 10.84 4.17
N GLY A 225 -6.39 10.91 5.50
CA GLY A 225 -5.34 11.69 6.14
C GLY A 225 -4.91 11.14 7.49
N ARG A 226 -3.73 11.56 7.93
CA ARG A 226 -3.13 11.26 9.24
C ARG A 226 -2.63 12.53 9.91
N GLY A 227 -2.54 12.49 11.23
CA GLY A 227 -2.22 13.66 12.02
C GLY A 227 -3.39 14.64 12.04
N ASP A 228 -3.16 15.91 11.76
CA ASP A 228 -4.21 16.94 11.74
C ASP A 228 -5.31 16.68 10.70
N PHE A 229 -5.08 15.76 9.77
CA PHE A 229 -6.01 15.44 8.68
C PHE A 229 -6.90 14.21 8.93
N GLU A 230 -6.77 13.51 10.07
CA GLU A 230 -7.53 12.27 10.37
C GLU A 230 -9.07 12.44 10.33
N ARG A 231 -9.57 13.66 10.55
CA ARG A 231 -11.01 13.97 10.54
C ARG A 231 -11.43 14.81 9.35
N SER A 232 -10.64 14.81 8.31
CA SER A 232 -10.84 15.67 7.14
C SER A 232 -11.36 14.92 5.90
N GLU A 233 -11.64 13.64 6.03
CA GLU A 233 -12.19 12.83 4.93
C GLU A 233 -13.52 13.40 4.42
N GLY A 234 -13.62 13.45 3.09
CA GLY A 234 -14.78 14.02 2.40
C GLY A 234 -14.83 15.55 2.34
N LYS A 235 -13.90 16.27 2.99
CA LYS A 235 -13.84 17.73 2.91
C LYS A 235 -13.05 18.20 1.69
N ALA A 236 -13.42 19.36 1.16
CA ALA A 236 -12.63 19.98 0.10
C ALA A 236 -11.27 20.46 0.66
N ILE A 237 -10.22 20.37 -0.17
CA ILE A 237 -8.87 20.78 0.27
C ILE A 237 -8.80 22.26 0.68
N GLU A 238 -9.65 23.09 0.11
CA GLU A 238 -9.79 24.51 0.44
C GLU A 238 -10.26 24.76 1.89
N GLU A 239 -10.94 23.79 2.50
CA GLU A 239 -11.42 23.86 3.87
C GLU A 239 -10.38 23.37 4.89
N VAL A 240 -9.35 22.66 4.42
CA VAL A 240 -8.41 21.94 5.27
C VAL A 240 -7.01 22.55 5.23
N LEU A 241 -6.59 23.05 4.06
CA LEU A 241 -5.26 23.63 3.86
C LEU A 241 -5.26 25.13 4.17
N ASN A 242 -4.15 25.61 4.75
CA ASN A 242 -3.92 27.04 4.90
C ASN A 242 -3.60 27.69 3.53
N THR A 243 -3.56 29.04 3.50
CA THR A 243 -3.38 29.80 2.26
C THR A 243 -2.08 29.49 1.54
N GLU A 244 -0.98 29.26 2.28
CA GLU A 244 0.33 28.92 1.73
C GLU A 244 0.35 27.51 1.14
N GLN A 245 -0.15 26.54 1.91
CA GLN A 245 -0.29 25.14 1.47
C GLN A 245 -1.21 25.03 0.25
N LEU A 246 -2.32 25.77 0.22
CA LEU A 246 -3.22 25.81 -0.92
C LEU A 246 -2.54 26.38 -2.18
N SER A 247 -1.70 27.40 -2.03
CA SER A 247 -0.90 27.96 -3.13
C SER A 247 0.10 26.93 -3.67
N ALA A 248 0.81 26.22 -2.80
CA ALA A 248 1.76 25.17 -3.18
C ALA A 248 1.03 23.98 -3.83
N CYS A 249 -0.13 23.56 -3.31
CA CYS A 249 -0.96 22.54 -3.90
C CYS A 249 -1.41 22.93 -5.33
N LYS A 250 -1.91 24.15 -5.52
CA LYS A 250 -2.29 24.68 -6.84
C LYS A 250 -1.11 24.75 -7.81
N GLN A 251 0.08 25.06 -7.30
CA GLN A 251 1.31 25.05 -8.09
C GLN A 251 1.64 23.62 -8.55
N ALA A 252 1.67 22.64 -7.63
CA ALA A 252 1.93 21.24 -7.95
C ALA A 252 0.93 20.69 -8.98
N PHE A 253 -0.34 21.07 -8.85
CA PHE A 253 -1.42 20.68 -9.78
C PHE A 253 -1.22 21.27 -11.19
N ARG A 254 -0.88 22.56 -11.28
CA ARG A 254 -0.64 23.26 -12.55
C ARG A 254 0.59 22.73 -13.28
N ASP A 255 1.69 22.57 -12.51
CA ASP A 255 3.00 22.18 -13.05
C ASP A 255 3.10 20.66 -13.24
N LYS A 256 2.10 19.90 -12.76
CA LYS A 256 2.05 18.43 -12.78
C LYS A 256 3.33 17.79 -12.23
N ASN A 257 3.83 18.31 -11.13
CA ASN A 257 5.11 17.93 -10.56
C ASN A 257 5.08 17.97 -9.03
N ILE A 258 6.17 17.57 -8.39
CA ILE A 258 6.35 17.69 -6.94
C ILE A 258 6.82 19.11 -6.61
N VAL A 259 6.14 19.74 -5.66
CA VAL A 259 6.52 21.04 -5.10
C VAL A 259 7.03 20.80 -3.69
N TYR A 260 8.32 21.11 -3.49
CA TYR A 260 8.99 21.04 -2.20
C TYR A 260 8.96 22.40 -1.50
N LYS A 261 8.70 22.39 -0.19
CA LYS A 261 8.78 23.52 0.73
C LYS A 261 9.65 23.15 1.93
N ASP A 262 9.91 24.07 2.84
CA ASP A 262 10.88 23.89 3.92
C ASP A 262 10.65 22.63 4.77
N ASN A 263 9.40 22.30 5.10
CA ASN A 263 9.07 21.14 5.93
C ASN A 263 7.93 20.27 5.37
N TYR A 264 7.50 20.54 4.13
CA TYR A 264 6.44 19.76 3.49
C TYR A 264 6.60 19.71 1.97
N LEU A 265 5.91 18.77 1.35
CA LEU A 265 5.79 18.68 -0.09
C LEU A 265 4.36 18.39 -0.54
N PHE A 266 4.08 18.75 -1.77
CA PHE A 266 2.92 18.31 -2.54
C PHE A 266 3.39 17.54 -3.77
N ALA A 267 2.98 16.28 -3.89
CA ALA A 267 3.24 15.48 -5.07
C ALA A 267 1.96 15.32 -5.89
N TYR A 268 1.99 15.82 -7.12
CA TYR A 268 0.93 15.58 -8.08
C TYR A 268 1.04 14.16 -8.62
N CYS A 269 -0.05 13.43 -8.53
CA CYS A 269 -0.17 12.06 -9.01
C CYS A 269 -1.16 12.05 -10.18
N CYS A 270 -0.68 11.74 -11.40
CA CYS A 270 -1.47 11.71 -12.62
C CYS A 270 -1.86 10.28 -12.98
N SER A 271 -3.14 10.04 -13.19
CA SER A 271 -3.67 8.78 -13.71
C SER A 271 -3.82 8.82 -15.24
N GLU A 272 -3.56 7.70 -15.91
CA GLU A 272 -3.90 7.53 -17.33
C GLU A 272 -5.42 7.62 -17.56
N HIS A 273 -6.23 7.39 -16.52
CA HIS A 273 -7.69 7.42 -16.55
C HIS A 273 -8.30 8.77 -16.14
N ASN A 274 -7.51 9.86 -16.17
CA ASN A 274 -7.96 11.22 -15.88
C ASN A 274 -8.37 11.51 -14.41
N HIS A 275 -8.01 10.66 -13.46
CA HIS A 275 -8.16 10.94 -12.03
C HIS A 275 -6.93 11.67 -11.52
N ASN A 276 -7.08 12.98 -11.28
CA ASN A 276 -6.02 13.77 -10.67
C ASN A 276 -6.04 13.58 -9.18
N SER A 277 -4.88 13.29 -8.59
CA SER A 277 -4.73 13.17 -7.14
C SER A 277 -3.51 13.91 -6.63
N MET A 278 -3.49 14.18 -5.34
CA MET A 278 -2.47 14.96 -4.67
C MET A 278 -2.07 14.28 -3.37
N LEU A 279 -0.79 14.02 -3.20
CA LEU A 279 -0.21 13.56 -1.96
C LEU A 279 0.47 14.74 -1.25
N PHE A 280 0.03 15.04 -0.04
CA PHE A 280 0.67 16.00 0.87
C PHE A 280 1.44 15.24 1.95
N ILE A 281 2.64 15.68 2.25
CA ILE A 281 3.49 15.13 3.30
C ILE A 281 4.15 16.28 4.05
N SER A 282 4.13 16.26 5.37
CA SER A 282 4.87 17.22 6.21
C SER A 282 5.80 16.51 7.21
N GLY A 283 6.68 17.28 7.85
CA GLY A 283 7.72 16.75 8.73
C GLY A 283 8.94 16.24 7.96
N ILE A 284 9.12 16.66 6.71
CA ILE A 284 10.28 16.30 5.90
C ILE A 284 11.51 17.14 6.28
N PRO A 285 12.74 16.56 6.19
CA PRO A 285 13.96 17.32 6.39
C PRO A 285 14.10 18.48 5.40
N HIS A 286 14.63 19.61 5.86
CA HIS A 286 14.86 20.80 5.02
C HIS A 286 15.82 20.50 3.86
N ASP A 287 16.89 19.75 4.11
CA ASP A 287 17.95 19.42 3.15
C ASP A 287 17.80 17.99 2.62
N LEU A 288 16.88 17.78 1.69
CA LEU A 288 16.75 16.50 0.99
C LEU A 288 17.87 16.35 -0.06
N SER A 289 18.62 15.26 0.02
CA SER A 289 19.58 14.89 -1.02
C SER A 289 18.87 14.57 -2.34
N ASP A 290 19.60 14.64 -3.45
CA ASP A 290 19.07 14.27 -4.78
C ASP A 290 18.55 12.82 -4.79
N THR A 291 19.23 11.92 -4.09
CA THR A 291 18.79 10.54 -3.91
C THR A 291 17.45 10.45 -3.20
N GLN A 292 17.24 11.19 -2.12
CA GLN A 292 15.96 11.20 -1.39
C GLN A 292 14.83 11.79 -2.23
N ARG A 293 15.10 12.86 -2.99
CA ARG A 293 14.12 13.45 -3.92
C ARG A 293 13.69 12.43 -4.98
N HIS A 294 14.65 11.72 -5.58
CA HIS A 294 14.35 10.69 -6.56
C HIS A 294 13.56 9.51 -5.97
N LEU A 295 13.87 9.11 -4.73
CA LEU A 295 13.09 8.08 -4.02
C LEU A 295 11.64 8.53 -3.74
N ILE A 296 11.42 9.80 -3.41
CA ILE A 296 10.08 10.38 -3.23
C ILE A 296 9.30 10.36 -4.55
N GLU A 297 9.96 10.68 -5.68
CA GLU A 297 9.34 10.63 -7.01
C GLU A 297 8.84 9.21 -7.34
N ILE A 298 9.73 8.21 -7.20
CA ILE A 298 9.37 6.80 -7.44
C ILE A 298 8.25 6.36 -6.48
N PHE A 299 8.34 6.75 -5.22
CA PHE A 299 7.33 6.43 -4.23
C PHE A 299 5.96 7.03 -4.58
N SER A 300 5.92 8.29 -4.97
CA SER A 300 4.69 8.98 -5.38
C SER A 300 4.00 8.30 -6.58
N GLN A 301 4.80 7.81 -7.55
CA GLN A 301 4.29 7.03 -8.67
C GLN A 301 3.71 5.68 -8.21
N ASN A 302 4.37 4.99 -7.27
CA ASN A 302 3.87 3.74 -6.71
C ASN A 302 2.58 3.94 -5.91
N VAL A 303 2.46 5.02 -5.15
CA VAL A 303 1.22 5.41 -4.46
C VAL A 303 0.08 5.59 -5.45
N GLN A 304 0.34 6.27 -6.56
CA GLN A 304 -0.61 6.46 -7.65
C GLN A 304 -1.10 5.11 -8.22
N LEU A 305 -0.18 4.25 -8.63
CA LEU A 305 -0.51 2.93 -9.20
C LEU A 305 -1.29 2.06 -8.22
N ALA A 306 -0.93 2.10 -6.95
CA ALA A 306 -1.64 1.33 -5.92
C ALA A 306 -3.07 1.86 -5.70
N TYR A 307 -3.26 3.18 -5.69
CA TYR A 307 -4.58 3.79 -5.60
C TYR A 307 -5.47 3.42 -6.81
N GLU A 308 -4.92 3.49 -8.03
CA GLU A 308 -5.63 3.07 -9.24
C GLU A 308 -6.06 1.60 -9.18
N ASN A 309 -5.18 0.71 -8.71
CA ASN A 309 -5.52 -0.70 -8.55
C ASN A 309 -6.69 -0.91 -7.58
N VAL A 310 -6.69 -0.22 -6.43
CA VAL A 310 -7.77 -0.30 -5.45
C VAL A 310 -9.07 0.24 -6.04
N GLN A 311 -9.02 1.35 -6.78
CA GLN A 311 -10.20 1.90 -7.47
C GLN A 311 -10.73 0.97 -8.54
N LEU A 312 -9.87 0.45 -9.41
CA LEU A 312 -10.27 -0.50 -10.46
C LEU A 312 -10.90 -1.77 -9.86
N GLN A 313 -10.34 -2.27 -8.76
CA GLN A 313 -10.92 -3.42 -8.06
C GLN A 313 -12.32 -3.09 -7.53
N SER A 314 -12.50 -1.94 -6.90
CA SER A 314 -13.79 -1.48 -6.39
C SER A 314 -14.82 -1.30 -7.52
N GLU A 315 -14.40 -0.73 -8.67
CA GLU A 315 -15.26 -0.57 -9.86
C GLU A 315 -15.67 -1.91 -10.46
N VAL A 316 -14.74 -2.87 -10.55
CA VAL A 316 -15.03 -4.24 -11.00
C VAL A 316 -16.04 -4.91 -10.07
N GLU A 317 -15.88 -4.78 -8.75
CA GLU A 317 -16.81 -5.33 -7.77
C GLU A 317 -18.21 -4.68 -7.89
N ALA A 318 -18.27 -3.35 -7.99
CA ALA A 318 -19.52 -2.62 -8.19
C ALA A 318 -20.22 -3.03 -9.50
N THR A 319 -19.46 -3.14 -10.59
CA THR A 319 -19.98 -3.59 -11.89
C THR A 319 -20.51 -5.01 -11.82
N GLN A 320 -19.81 -5.93 -11.14
CA GLN A 320 -20.29 -7.30 -10.94
C GLN A 320 -21.59 -7.33 -10.15
N GLN A 321 -21.71 -6.52 -9.09
CA GLN A 321 -22.95 -6.40 -8.30
C GLN A 321 -24.10 -5.88 -9.14
N GLU A 322 -23.87 -4.83 -9.92
CA GLU A 322 -24.90 -4.28 -10.80
C GLU A 322 -25.34 -5.29 -11.85
N LEU A 323 -24.41 -6.00 -12.49
CA LEU A 323 -24.75 -7.04 -13.47
C LEU A 323 -25.58 -8.16 -12.87
N VAL A 324 -25.21 -8.65 -11.67
CA VAL A 324 -26.01 -9.68 -10.98
C VAL A 324 -27.44 -9.18 -10.73
N LEU A 325 -27.56 -7.96 -10.19
CA LEU A 325 -28.87 -7.37 -9.90
C LEU A 325 -29.70 -7.18 -11.20
N ARG A 326 -29.13 -6.60 -12.26
CA ARG A 326 -29.82 -6.36 -13.53
C ARG A 326 -30.27 -7.64 -14.22
N LEU A 327 -29.42 -8.68 -14.18
CA LEU A 327 -29.78 -9.98 -14.75
C LEU A 327 -30.89 -10.65 -13.95
N SER A 328 -30.87 -10.55 -12.62
CA SER A 328 -31.95 -11.07 -11.77
C SER A 328 -33.26 -10.29 -11.99
N GLU A 329 -33.23 -8.96 -12.05
CA GLU A 329 -34.39 -8.14 -12.39
C GLU A 329 -34.99 -8.51 -13.77
N ALA A 330 -34.16 -8.77 -14.77
CA ALA A 330 -34.62 -9.18 -16.10
C ALA A 330 -35.29 -10.57 -16.09
N LEU A 331 -34.81 -11.49 -15.23
CA LEU A 331 -35.42 -12.82 -15.05
C LEU A 331 -36.77 -12.72 -14.33
N GLU A 332 -36.87 -11.87 -13.30
CA GLU A 332 -38.10 -11.63 -12.55
C GLU A 332 -39.20 -11.03 -13.43
N GLN A 333 -38.86 -10.12 -14.35
CA GLN A 333 -39.82 -9.58 -15.33
C GLN A 333 -40.46 -10.65 -16.20
N ARG A 334 -39.78 -11.80 -16.44
CA ARG A 334 -40.32 -12.94 -17.15
C ARG A 334 -41.36 -13.72 -16.32
N SER A 335 -41.24 -13.69 -15.01
CA SER A 335 -42.14 -14.39 -14.06
C SER A 335 -43.24 -13.49 -13.48
N THR A 336 -43.47 -12.30 -14.04
CA THR A 336 -44.45 -11.30 -13.56
C THR A 336 -44.22 -10.80 -12.13
N GLU A 337 -43.04 -11.02 -11.58
CA GLU A 337 -42.58 -10.41 -10.32
C GLU A 337 -41.92 -9.04 -10.58
N THR A 338 -41.89 -8.19 -9.57
CA THR A 338 -41.35 -6.85 -9.76
C THR A 338 -39.83 -6.80 -9.47
N GLY A 339 -39.07 -6.01 -10.24
CA GLY A 339 -37.61 -5.89 -10.01
C GLY A 339 -37.26 -5.37 -8.61
N ASN A 340 -38.18 -4.71 -7.90
CA ASN A 340 -37.99 -4.28 -6.54
C ASN A 340 -38.02 -5.41 -5.50
N HIS A 341 -38.69 -6.54 -5.80
CA HIS A 341 -38.63 -7.78 -5.00
C HIS A 341 -37.17 -8.21 -4.76
N VAL A 342 -36.38 -8.30 -5.84
CA VAL A 342 -34.96 -8.70 -5.74
C VAL A 342 -34.17 -7.78 -4.79
N LYS A 343 -34.39 -6.45 -4.86
CA LYS A 343 -33.75 -5.48 -3.98
C LYS A 343 -34.18 -5.66 -2.53
N ARG A 344 -35.49 -5.80 -2.29
CA ARG A 344 -36.04 -5.99 -0.94
C ARG A 344 -35.49 -7.27 -0.30
N VAL A 345 -35.57 -8.42 -0.98
CA VAL A 345 -35.03 -9.69 -0.49
C VAL A 345 -33.54 -9.56 -0.18
N SER A 346 -32.77 -8.91 -1.04
CA SER A 346 -31.34 -8.68 -0.83
C SER A 346 -31.06 -7.91 0.49
N HIS A 347 -31.78 -6.82 0.75
CA HIS A 347 -31.59 -6.05 1.99
C HIS A 347 -32.12 -6.77 3.22
N ILE A 348 -33.27 -7.44 3.12
CA ILE A 348 -33.83 -8.28 4.19
C ILE A 348 -32.83 -9.36 4.60
N CYS A 349 -32.19 -10.04 3.62
CA CYS A 349 -31.17 -11.03 3.88
C CYS A 349 -29.97 -10.48 4.64
N ASN A 350 -29.52 -9.26 4.33
CA ASN A 350 -28.44 -8.60 5.05
C ASN A 350 -28.79 -8.37 6.52
N THR A 351 -29.96 -7.76 6.79
CA THR A 351 -30.43 -7.49 8.15
C THR A 351 -30.57 -8.79 8.95
N LEU A 352 -31.20 -9.83 8.36
CA LEU A 352 -31.35 -11.13 9.02
C LEU A 352 -30.01 -11.81 9.29
N ALA A 353 -29.04 -11.72 8.35
CA ALA A 353 -27.72 -12.29 8.52
C ALA A 353 -26.95 -11.65 9.68
N LEU A 354 -26.96 -10.32 9.78
CA LEU A 354 -26.35 -9.58 10.88
C LEU A 354 -27.03 -9.91 12.21
N ALA A 355 -28.36 -9.91 12.26
CA ALA A 355 -29.14 -10.24 13.44
C ALA A 355 -28.95 -11.70 13.90
N TYR A 356 -28.74 -12.61 12.98
CA TYR A 356 -28.39 -14.01 13.26
C TYR A 356 -27.01 -14.15 13.90
N GLY A 357 -26.10 -13.17 13.68
CA GLY A 357 -24.74 -13.15 14.21
C GLY A 357 -23.67 -13.54 13.20
N LEU A 358 -23.95 -13.51 11.90
CA LEU A 358 -22.93 -13.66 10.85
C LEU A 358 -22.01 -12.41 10.81
N SER A 359 -20.79 -12.61 10.34
CA SER A 359 -19.86 -11.49 10.11
C SER A 359 -20.40 -10.53 9.03
N LYS A 360 -19.95 -9.26 9.06
CA LYS A 360 -20.31 -8.28 8.03
C LYS A 360 -20.01 -8.78 6.62
N ARG A 361 -18.89 -9.47 6.42
CA ARG A 361 -18.51 -10.07 5.14
C ARG A 361 -19.52 -11.13 4.67
N GLU A 362 -19.96 -12.01 5.55
CA GLU A 362 -20.96 -13.04 5.23
C GLU A 362 -22.33 -12.43 4.96
N ALA A 363 -22.73 -11.42 5.74
CA ALA A 363 -23.96 -10.67 5.53
C ALA A 363 -23.96 -9.94 4.18
N ASP A 364 -22.86 -9.28 3.81
CA ASP A 364 -22.69 -8.68 2.49
C ASP A 364 -22.71 -9.75 1.38
N LEU A 365 -22.09 -10.90 1.60
CA LEU A 365 -22.07 -11.98 0.62
C LEU A 365 -23.47 -12.55 0.35
N VAL A 366 -24.27 -12.83 1.38
CA VAL A 366 -25.64 -13.30 1.17
C VAL A 366 -26.52 -12.22 0.54
N ARG A 367 -26.34 -10.95 0.91
CA ARG A 367 -27.01 -9.81 0.27
C ARG A 367 -26.77 -9.75 -1.24
N LEU A 368 -25.52 -9.94 -1.67
CA LEU A 368 -25.11 -9.87 -3.07
C LEU A 368 -25.48 -11.12 -3.87
N ALA A 369 -25.58 -12.25 -3.21
CA ALA A 369 -25.87 -13.54 -3.86
C ALA A 369 -27.37 -13.90 -3.88
N SER A 370 -28.17 -13.36 -2.94
CA SER A 370 -29.61 -13.64 -2.87
C SER A 370 -30.40 -13.29 -4.13
N PRO A 371 -30.03 -12.27 -4.95
CA PRO A 371 -30.68 -12.03 -6.24
C PRO A 371 -30.67 -13.24 -7.18
N LEU A 372 -29.74 -14.16 -7.01
CA LEU A 372 -29.56 -15.32 -7.88
C LEU A 372 -30.45 -16.53 -7.46
N HIS A 373 -31.27 -16.44 -6.39
CA HIS A 373 -32.03 -17.57 -5.88
C HIS A 373 -32.91 -18.24 -6.94
N ASP A 374 -33.54 -17.44 -7.79
CA ASP A 374 -34.49 -17.84 -8.81
C ASP A 374 -33.94 -17.91 -10.24
N VAL A 375 -32.60 -17.80 -10.41
CA VAL A 375 -31.98 -17.82 -11.75
C VAL A 375 -32.35 -19.05 -12.58
N GLY A 376 -32.67 -20.16 -11.94
CA GLY A 376 -33.10 -21.40 -12.61
C GLY A 376 -34.48 -21.33 -13.27
N LYS A 377 -35.30 -20.32 -12.96
CA LYS A 377 -36.59 -20.07 -13.65
C LYS A 377 -36.39 -19.86 -15.17
N VAL A 378 -35.18 -19.48 -15.60
CA VAL A 378 -34.83 -19.41 -17.03
C VAL A 378 -35.05 -20.71 -17.76
N GLY A 379 -34.90 -21.84 -17.08
CA GLY A 379 -35.08 -23.18 -17.63
C GLY A 379 -36.53 -23.75 -17.51
N ILE A 380 -37.48 -22.98 -16.99
CA ILE A 380 -38.88 -23.37 -16.86
C ILE A 380 -39.66 -22.90 -18.09
N PRO A 381 -40.50 -23.77 -18.71
CA PRO A 381 -41.34 -23.37 -19.84
C PRO A 381 -42.33 -22.26 -19.46
N ASP A 382 -42.51 -21.26 -20.35
CA ASP A 382 -43.42 -20.12 -20.12
C ASP A 382 -44.86 -20.54 -19.82
N ALA A 383 -45.33 -21.62 -20.45
CA ALA A 383 -46.67 -22.17 -20.23
C ALA A 383 -46.89 -22.65 -18.78
N ILE A 384 -45.82 -23.00 -18.05
CA ILE A 384 -45.85 -23.38 -16.65
C ILE A 384 -45.56 -22.17 -15.76
N LEU A 385 -44.52 -21.43 -16.10
CA LEU A 385 -44.06 -20.26 -15.31
C LEU A 385 -45.16 -19.20 -15.18
N ASN A 386 -45.86 -18.89 -16.29
CA ASN A 386 -46.88 -17.84 -16.37
C ASN A 386 -48.31 -18.40 -16.46
N LYS A 387 -48.54 -19.62 -16.01
CA LYS A 387 -49.87 -20.24 -16.08
C LYS A 387 -50.89 -19.47 -15.23
N PRO A 388 -51.99 -18.98 -15.83
CA PRO A 388 -53.05 -18.34 -15.07
C PRO A 388 -53.87 -19.39 -14.28
N GLY A 389 -53.46 -19.67 -13.04
CA GLY A 389 -54.16 -20.62 -12.18
C GLY A 389 -53.21 -21.59 -11.45
N LYS A 390 -53.79 -22.60 -10.78
CA LYS A 390 -52.99 -23.59 -10.06
C LYS A 390 -52.28 -24.54 -11.01
N LEU A 391 -51.04 -24.88 -10.70
CA LEU A 391 -50.27 -25.89 -11.41
C LEU A 391 -50.82 -27.28 -11.12
N THR A 392 -50.79 -28.19 -12.12
CA THR A 392 -51.04 -29.63 -11.90
C THR A 392 -49.88 -30.24 -11.11
N CYS A 393 -50.04 -31.48 -10.65
CA CYS A 393 -48.94 -32.16 -9.93
C CYS A 393 -47.68 -32.29 -10.80
N GLU A 394 -47.85 -32.62 -12.10
CA GLU A 394 -46.74 -32.78 -13.05
C GLU A 394 -46.05 -31.43 -13.32
N GLU A 395 -46.84 -30.36 -13.51
CA GLU A 395 -46.32 -29.00 -13.71
C GLU A 395 -45.59 -28.50 -12.46
N TRP A 396 -46.08 -28.85 -11.27
CA TRP A 396 -45.40 -28.51 -10.01
C TRP A 396 -44.06 -29.22 -9.88
N GLU A 397 -43.97 -30.50 -10.27
CA GLU A 397 -42.67 -31.19 -10.30
C GLU A 397 -41.67 -30.50 -11.26
N ILE A 398 -42.14 -30.01 -12.42
CA ILE A 398 -41.31 -29.25 -13.35
C ILE A 398 -40.90 -27.90 -12.72
N MET A 399 -41.84 -27.20 -12.07
CA MET A 399 -41.55 -25.91 -11.39
C MET A 399 -40.45 -26.07 -10.34
N LYS A 400 -40.51 -27.10 -9.49
CA LYS A 400 -39.48 -27.36 -8.46
C LYS A 400 -38.07 -27.53 -9.04
N THR A 401 -37.96 -27.90 -10.32
CA THR A 401 -36.64 -28.10 -10.94
C THR A 401 -35.83 -26.79 -11.09
N HIS A 402 -36.47 -25.60 -10.92
CA HIS A 402 -35.71 -24.34 -11.00
C HIS A 402 -34.57 -24.28 -9.98
N THR A 403 -34.73 -24.83 -8.78
CA THR A 403 -33.70 -24.89 -7.74
C THR A 403 -32.45 -25.62 -8.23
N GLN A 404 -32.64 -26.84 -8.75
CA GLN A 404 -31.56 -27.65 -9.29
C GLN A 404 -30.94 -27.04 -10.57
N LYS A 405 -31.77 -26.45 -11.45
CA LYS A 405 -31.30 -25.78 -12.65
C LYS A 405 -30.47 -24.53 -12.30
N GLY A 406 -30.91 -23.75 -11.31
CA GLY A 406 -30.18 -22.61 -10.79
C GLY A 406 -28.82 -23.03 -10.25
N TYR A 407 -28.77 -24.07 -9.42
CA TYR A 407 -27.51 -24.62 -8.94
C TYR A 407 -26.57 -25.03 -10.09
N LEU A 408 -27.08 -25.75 -11.09
CA LEU A 408 -26.30 -26.22 -12.24
C LEU A 408 -25.74 -25.06 -13.10
N ILE A 409 -26.48 -23.95 -13.21
CA ILE A 409 -26.05 -22.76 -13.93
C ILE A 409 -24.88 -22.07 -13.21
N LEU A 410 -24.91 -22.03 -11.88
CA LEU A 410 -23.99 -21.24 -11.07
C LEU A 410 -22.80 -22.03 -10.51
N GLN A 411 -22.90 -23.37 -10.41
CA GLN A 411 -21.89 -24.22 -9.81
C GLN A 411 -20.54 -24.14 -10.57
N GLY A 412 -19.43 -24.37 -9.83
CA GLY A 412 -18.07 -24.42 -10.39
C GLY A 412 -17.43 -23.06 -10.67
N SER A 413 -18.09 -21.97 -10.33
CA SER A 413 -17.50 -20.63 -10.39
C SER A 413 -16.40 -20.48 -9.31
N ARG A 414 -15.35 -19.74 -9.65
CA ARG A 414 -14.31 -19.32 -8.67
C ARG A 414 -14.68 -18.04 -7.91
N ARG A 415 -15.81 -17.43 -8.24
CA ARG A 415 -16.28 -16.19 -7.62
C ARG A 415 -17.19 -16.49 -6.43
N GLU A 416 -16.88 -15.91 -5.26
CA GLU A 416 -17.62 -16.17 -4.01
C GLU A 416 -19.12 -15.89 -4.15
N ILE A 417 -19.50 -14.76 -4.77
CA ILE A 417 -20.90 -14.36 -4.97
C ILE A 417 -21.66 -15.42 -5.78
N VAL A 418 -21.06 -15.89 -6.89
CA VAL A 418 -21.73 -16.89 -7.76
C VAL A 418 -21.83 -18.25 -7.08
N ASN A 419 -20.80 -18.61 -6.30
CA ASN A 419 -20.80 -19.87 -5.53
C ASN A 419 -21.83 -19.83 -4.39
N ALA A 420 -21.94 -18.71 -3.68
CA ALA A 420 -22.98 -18.49 -2.68
C ALA A 420 -24.38 -18.52 -3.33
N GLY A 421 -24.53 -17.89 -4.50
CA GLY A 421 -25.75 -17.95 -5.29
C GLY A 421 -26.14 -19.36 -5.71
N ALA A 422 -25.17 -20.24 -6.02
CA ALA A 422 -25.45 -21.66 -6.32
C ALA A 422 -26.06 -22.39 -5.12
N GLN A 423 -25.49 -22.17 -3.91
CA GLN A 423 -26.04 -22.75 -2.69
C GLN A 423 -27.45 -22.22 -2.40
N ILE A 424 -27.63 -20.91 -2.52
CA ILE A 424 -28.94 -20.25 -2.33
C ILE A 424 -29.96 -20.80 -3.33
N ALA A 425 -29.64 -20.84 -4.62
CA ALA A 425 -30.54 -21.33 -5.65
C ALA A 425 -31.01 -22.79 -5.40
N ARG A 426 -30.12 -23.64 -4.86
CA ARG A 426 -30.46 -25.01 -4.52
C ARG A 426 -31.33 -25.09 -3.27
N ASP A 427 -30.98 -24.33 -2.20
CA ASP A 427 -31.45 -24.61 -0.84
C ASP A 427 -32.60 -23.70 -0.37
N HIS A 428 -32.95 -22.61 -1.08
CA HIS A 428 -33.94 -21.63 -0.60
C HIS A 428 -35.37 -22.15 -0.49
N HIS A 429 -35.67 -23.32 -1.03
CA HIS A 429 -36.94 -24.04 -0.85
C HIS A 429 -36.82 -25.29 0.02
N GLU A 430 -35.65 -25.54 0.59
CA GLU A 430 -35.55 -26.53 1.67
C GLU A 430 -36.24 -26.02 2.93
N LYS A 431 -36.75 -26.94 3.75
CA LYS A 431 -37.43 -26.61 5.00
C LYS A 431 -36.68 -27.18 6.18
N TRP A 432 -36.69 -26.47 7.28
CA TRP A 432 -35.98 -26.88 8.49
C TRP A 432 -36.32 -28.30 8.95
N ASP A 433 -37.57 -28.76 8.76
CA ASP A 433 -38.05 -30.09 9.12
C ASP A 433 -37.76 -31.17 8.05
N GLY A 434 -37.13 -30.84 6.94
CA GLY A 434 -36.80 -31.76 5.83
C GLY A 434 -37.94 -32.00 4.85
N SER A 435 -39.09 -31.34 4.99
CA SER A 435 -40.23 -31.47 4.07
C SER A 435 -40.09 -30.59 2.80
N GLY A 436 -38.94 -29.92 2.63
CA GLY A 436 -38.62 -29.06 1.50
C GLY A 436 -38.18 -29.81 0.24
N TYR A 437 -37.63 -29.05 -0.71
CA TYR A 437 -37.07 -29.56 -1.96
C TYR A 437 -35.86 -28.72 -2.40
N PRO A 438 -34.94 -29.22 -3.25
CA PRO A 438 -35.01 -30.43 -4.06
C PRO A 438 -34.50 -31.71 -3.37
N GLN A 439 -33.75 -31.61 -2.27
CA GLN A 439 -33.05 -32.72 -1.64
C GLN A 439 -33.78 -33.26 -0.40
N GLY A 440 -34.64 -32.46 0.23
CA GLY A 440 -35.29 -32.78 1.48
C GLY A 440 -34.33 -32.87 2.67
N ILE A 441 -33.28 -32.09 2.65
CA ILE A 441 -32.31 -31.96 3.77
C ILE A 441 -32.93 -31.16 4.90
N GLN A 442 -32.45 -31.37 6.15
CA GLN A 442 -33.07 -30.79 7.34
C GLN A 442 -32.06 -30.09 8.24
N GLY A 443 -32.55 -29.17 9.02
CA GLY A 443 -31.75 -28.51 10.07
C GLY A 443 -30.55 -27.78 9.51
N GLU A 444 -29.39 -27.99 10.14
CA GLU A 444 -28.12 -27.33 9.78
C GLU A 444 -27.47 -27.89 8.52
N ASP A 445 -27.95 -29.01 7.96
CA ASP A 445 -27.51 -29.50 6.67
C ASP A 445 -27.92 -28.57 5.53
N ILE A 446 -28.96 -27.73 5.74
CA ILE A 446 -29.32 -26.65 4.84
C ILE A 446 -28.34 -25.53 5.02
N HIS A 447 -27.71 -25.08 3.94
CA HIS A 447 -26.77 -23.96 4.03
C HIS A 447 -27.44 -22.73 4.65
N ILE A 448 -26.72 -22.01 5.57
CA ILE A 448 -27.29 -20.85 6.29
C ILE A 448 -27.86 -19.79 5.35
N PHE A 449 -27.22 -19.55 4.20
CA PHE A 449 -27.69 -18.57 3.21
C PHE A 449 -29.05 -19.03 2.59
N GLY A 450 -29.23 -20.32 2.34
CA GLY A 450 -30.50 -20.85 1.88
C GLY A 450 -31.62 -20.65 2.91
N ARG A 451 -31.33 -20.90 4.20
CA ARG A 451 -32.27 -20.66 5.33
C ARG A 451 -32.69 -19.20 5.45
N ILE A 452 -31.72 -18.26 5.34
CA ILE A 452 -31.97 -16.81 5.39
C ILE A 452 -32.83 -16.38 4.21
N VAL A 453 -32.49 -16.80 2.99
CA VAL A 453 -33.22 -16.41 1.77
C VAL A 453 -34.63 -17.00 1.78
N ALA A 454 -34.83 -18.25 2.23
CA ALA A 454 -36.16 -18.84 2.37
C ALA A 454 -37.11 -18.01 3.24
N LEU A 455 -36.63 -17.49 4.37
CA LEU A 455 -37.43 -16.63 5.23
C LEU A 455 -37.67 -15.23 4.60
N ALA A 456 -36.62 -14.63 4.00
CA ALA A 456 -36.71 -13.32 3.36
C ALA A 456 -37.68 -13.32 2.18
N ASP A 457 -37.61 -14.35 1.31
CA ASP A 457 -38.47 -14.49 0.15
C ASP A 457 -39.94 -14.67 0.56
N VAL A 458 -40.21 -15.56 1.53
CA VAL A 458 -41.59 -15.77 2.03
C VAL A 458 -42.12 -14.49 2.70
N TYR A 459 -41.31 -13.77 3.48
CA TYR A 459 -41.73 -12.53 4.10
C TYR A 459 -42.12 -11.50 3.04
N ASP A 460 -41.25 -11.22 2.06
CA ASP A 460 -41.53 -10.27 0.99
C ASP A 460 -42.77 -10.69 0.18
N ALA A 461 -42.89 -11.99 -0.15
CA ALA A 461 -44.02 -12.55 -0.90
C ALA A 461 -45.37 -12.41 -0.19
N LEU A 462 -45.41 -12.45 1.14
CA LEU A 462 -46.65 -12.29 1.93
C LEU A 462 -47.00 -10.80 2.12
N ARG A 463 -46.01 -9.93 2.20
CA ARG A 463 -46.19 -8.48 2.41
C ARG A 463 -46.56 -7.70 1.15
N HIS A 464 -46.40 -8.29 -0.04
CA HIS A 464 -46.72 -7.63 -1.30
C HIS A 464 -47.90 -8.27 -2.01
N LYS A 465 -48.63 -7.43 -2.75
CA LYS A 465 -49.76 -7.90 -3.59
C LYS A 465 -49.20 -8.68 -4.77
N ARG A 466 -49.74 -9.90 -5.01
CA ARG A 466 -49.46 -10.68 -6.21
C ARG A 466 -50.73 -10.81 -7.07
N CYS A 467 -50.58 -11.21 -8.33
CA CYS A 467 -51.69 -11.26 -9.28
C CYS A 467 -52.96 -11.99 -8.76
N TYR A 468 -52.80 -12.89 -7.78
CA TYR A 468 -53.88 -13.73 -7.25
C TYR A 468 -54.07 -13.60 -5.73
N LYS A 469 -53.35 -12.68 -5.04
CA LYS A 469 -53.40 -12.59 -3.58
C LYS A 469 -53.13 -11.14 -3.13
N GLU A 470 -54.03 -10.61 -2.28
CA GLU A 470 -53.82 -9.34 -1.60
C GLU A 470 -52.68 -9.45 -0.58
N ALA A 471 -51.99 -8.33 -0.32
CA ALA A 471 -50.97 -8.24 0.71
C ALA A 471 -51.53 -8.53 2.10
N TRP A 472 -50.81 -9.30 2.88
CA TRP A 472 -51.19 -9.62 4.26
C TRP A 472 -50.81 -8.44 5.19
N THR A 473 -51.54 -8.35 6.30
CA THR A 473 -51.14 -7.41 7.38
C THR A 473 -49.84 -7.89 8.04
N LEU A 474 -49.12 -6.99 8.67
CA LEU A 474 -47.88 -7.37 9.37
C LEU A 474 -48.16 -8.43 10.45
N ASP A 475 -49.23 -8.24 11.21
CA ASP A 475 -49.62 -9.18 12.29
C ASP A 475 -49.89 -10.57 11.75
N ASP A 476 -50.58 -10.68 10.61
CA ASP A 476 -50.86 -11.99 9.99
C ASP A 476 -49.58 -12.68 9.51
N VAL A 477 -48.64 -11.91 8.93
CA VAL A 477 -47.36 -12.43 8.47
C VAL A 477 -46.49 -12.90 9.62
N VAL A 478 -46.38 -12.08 10.68
CA VAL A 478 -45.63 -12.45 11.88
C VAL A 478 -46.22 -13.70 12.54
N ASN A 479 -47.55 -13.81 12.62
CA ASN A 479 -48.21 -14.99 13.16
C ASN A 479 -47.89 -16.25 12.30
N GLU A 480 -47.96 -16.16 10.97
CA GLU A 480 -47.63 -17.27 10.07
C GLU A 480 -46.17 -17.71 10.23
N ILE A 481 -45.23 -16.74 10.18
CA ILE A 481 -43.81 -17.07 10.33
C ILE A 481 -43.55 -17.76 11.68
N ASN A 482 -44.15 -17.27 12.75
CA ASN A 482 -44.03 -17.91 14.08
C ASN A 482 -44.66 -19.29 14.14
N GLN A 483 -45.78 -19.57 13.45
CA GLN A 483 -46.38 -20.92 13.35
C GLN A 483 -45.50 -21.89 12.54
N GLN A 484 -44.67 -21.38 11.63
CA GLN A 484 -43.72 -22.13 10.84
C GLN A 484 -42.34 -22.29 11.53
N LYS A 485 -42.14 -21.74 12.72
CA LYS A 485 -40.92 -21.89 13.52
C LYS A 485 -40.67 -23.36 13.84
N GLY A 486 -39.48 -23.87 13.53
CA GLY A 486 -39.10 -25.28 13.69
C GLY A 486 -39.68 -26.23 12.65
N LYS A 487 -40.47 -25.73 11.68
CA LYS A 487 -41.01 -26.49 10.53
C LYS A 487 -40.38 -26.01 9.24
N HIS A 488 -40.87 -24.89 8.72
CA HIS A 488 -40.32 -24.27 7.52
C HIS A 488 -39.00 -23.54 7.86
N PHE A 489 -39.00 -22.76 8.95
CA PHE A 489 -37.91 -21.87 9.30
C PHE A 489 -37.15 -22.33 10.55
N GLU A 490 -35.83 -22.04 10.55
CA GLU A 490 -34.99 -22.23 11.73
C GLU A 490 -35.49 -21.42 12.91
N PRO A 491 -35.58 -22.00 14.13
CA PRO A 491 -36.04 -21.27 15.31
C PRO A 491 -35.27 -20.01 15.61
N LYS A 492 -33.94 -20.06 15.58
CA LYS A 492 -33.05 -18.90 15.84
C LYS A 492 -33.25 -17.79 14.82
N LEU A 493 -33.45 -18.13 13.55
CA LEU A 493 -33.67 -17.17 12.48
C LEU A 493 -35.03 -16.45 12.62
N VAL A 494 -36.08 -17.19 13.07
CA VAL A 494 -37.40 -16.58 13.37
C VAL A 494 -37.28 -15.61 14.56
N ASP A 495 -36.47 -15.93 15.57
CA ASP A 495 -36.24 -15.00 16.67
C ASP A 495 -35.53 -13.71 16.19
N ALA A 496 -34.47 -13.83 15.37
CA ALA A 496 -33.80 -12.71 14.74
C ALA A 496 -34.75 -11.86 13.86
N PHE A 497 -35.67 -12.50 13.14
CA PHE A 497 -36.69 -11.81 12.36
C PHE A 497 -37.63 -10.97 13.26
N ASN A 498 -38.16 -11.56 14.36
CA ASN A 498 -39.05 -10.87 15.28
C ASN A 498 -38.36 -9.66 15.96
N ASP A 499 -37.08 -9.78 16.29
CA ASP A 499 -36.32 -8.74 16.95
C ASP A 499 -36.02 -7.53 16.03
N ASN A 500 -36.15 -7.70 14.71
CA ASN A 500 -35.76 -6.67 13.72
C ASN A 500 -36.92 -6.22 12.81
N LEU A 501 -38.18 -6.47 13.18
CA LEU A 501 -39.36 -6.16 12.38
C LEU A 501 -39.43 -4.70 11.90
N ALA A 502 -39.03 -3.75 12.73
CA ALA A 502 -39.08 -2.32 12.38
C ALA A 502 -38.16 -2.00 11.20
N GLU A 503 -36.93 -2.54 11.20
CA GLU A 503 -35.95 -2.35 10.12
C GLU A 503 -36.41 -3.06 8.82
N LEU A 504 -36.99 -4.24 8.95
CA LEU A 504 -37.53 -5.00 7.82
C LEU A 504 -38.69 -4.26 7.14
N GLU A 505 -39.60 -3.63 7.89
CA GLU A 505 -40.67 -2.80 7.34
C GLU A 505 -40.14 -1.49 6.70
N GLU A 506 -39.07 -0.93 7.22
CA GLU A 506 -38.40 0.21 6.58
C GLU A 506 -37.83 -0.15 5.20
N ILE A 507 -37.25 -1.34 5.05
CA ILE A 507 -36.77 -1.84 3.75
C ILE A 507 -37.92 -1.95 2.74
N LEU A 508 -39.08 -2.50 3.15
CA LEU A 508 -40.25 -2.58 2.27
C LEU A 508 -40.74 -1.20 1.81
N THR A 509 -40.72 -0.24 2.73
CA THR A 509 -41.14 1.14 2.44
C THR A 509 -40.17 1.85 1.50
N ARG A 510 -38.88 1.54 1.60
CA ARG A 510 -37.82 2.14 0.79
C ARG A 510 -37.85 1.69 -0.66
N PHE A 511 -38.32 0.46 -0.94
CA PHE A 511 -38.39 -0.11 -2.27
C PHE A 511 -39.84 -0.54 -2.62
N PRO A 512 -40.76 0.41 -2.84
CA PRO A 512 -42.14 0.10 -3.19
C PRO A 512 -42.23 -0.53 -4.59
N ASP A 513 -43.33 -1.31 -4.84
CA ASP A 513 -43.64 -1.86 -6.17
C ASP A 513 -44.09 -0.82 -7.17
#